data_421bb9b0392501493f6450aa864beb2e
#
_entry.id   421bb9b0392501493f6450aa864beb2e
#
_cell.length_a   1.000
_cell.length_b   1.000
_cell.length_c   1.000
_cell.angle_alpha   90.00
_cell.angle_beta   90.00
_cell.angle_gamma   90.00
#
_symmetry.space_group_name_H-M   'P 1'
#
loop_
_entity.id
_entity.type
_entity.pdbx_description
1 polymer ?
#
loop_
_entity_poly.entity_id
_entity_poly.type
_entity_poly.pdbx_seq_one_letter_code
_entity_poly.pdbx_strand_id
1 'polypeptide(L)'
;MLNQELELSLNMAFARAREHRHEFMTVEHLLLALLSNPSAREALEACSVDLVALRQELEAFIEQTTPVLPASEEERDTQPTLSFQRVLQRAVFHVQSSGRSEVTGANVLV
;
A
#
# COMPACT_ATOMS: atom_id res chain seq x y z
N MET A 1 10.77 -9.91 8.69
CA MET A 1 9.47 -10.59 8.52
C MET A 1 8.34 -9.58 8.63
N LEU A 2 7.38 -9.68 7.73
CA LEU A 2 6.23 -8.77 7.76
C LEU A 2 5.26 -9.17 8.86
N ASN A 3 4.73 -8.17 9.56
CA ASN A 3 3.67 -8.34 10.54
C ASN A 3 2.40 -8.85 9.85
N GLN A 4 1.61 -9.66 10.54
CA GLN A 4 0.40 -10.27 9.99
C GLN A 4 -0.61 -9.23 9.49
N GLU A 5 -0.78 -8.14 10.22
CA GLU A 5 -1.67 -7.05 9.83
C GLU A 5 -1.17 -6.34 8.57
N LEU A 6 0.14 -6.20 8.41
CA LEU A 6 0.73 -5.63 7.21
C LEU A 6 0.51 -6.54 6.01
N GLU A 7 0.66 -7.85 6.17
CA GLU A 7 0.37 -8.82 5.11
C GLU A 7 -1.08 -8.72 4.65
N LEU A 8 -2.03 -8.58 5.58
CA LEU A 8 -3.43 -8.38 5.25
C LEU A 8 -3.63 -7.09 4.46
N SER A 9 -2.97 -6.01 4.85
CA SER A 9 -3.06 -4.73 4.14
C SER A 9 -2.52 -4.85 2.71
N LEU A 10 -1.42 -5.57 2.52
CA LEU A 10 -0.86 -5.82 1.18
C LEU A 10 -1.81 -6.64 0.32
N ASN A 11 -2.42 -7.68 0.89
CA ASN A 11 -3.39 -8.50 0.17
C ASN A 11 -4.62 -7.69 -0.23
N MET A 12 -5.09 -6.80 0.63
CA MET A 12 -6.20 -5.90 0.34
C MET A 12 -5.86 -4.93 -0.79
N ALA A 13 -4.63 -4.41 -0.81
CA ALA A 13 -4.17 -3.51 -1.87
C ALA A 13 -4.17 -4.23 -3.22
N PHE A 14 -3.65 -5.45 -3.28
CA PHE A 14 -3.67 -6.25 -4.49
C PHE A 14 -5.10 -6.57 -4.95
N ALA A 15 -5.94 -7.02 -4.03
CA ALA A 15 -7.33 -7.36 -4.35
C ALA A 15 -8.07 -6.16 -4.93
N ARG A 16 -7.89 -4.98 -4.35
CA ARG A 16 -8.52 -3.75 -4.82
C ARG A 16 -8.03 -3.36 -6.20
N ALA A 17 -6.71 -3.42 -6.42
CA ALA A 17 -6.12 -3.09 -7.72
C ALA A 17 -6.62 -4.04 -8.81
N ARG A 18 -6.73 -5.34 -8.53
CA ARG A 18 -7.27 -6.33 -9.45
C ARG A 18 -8.76 -6.11 -9.73
N GLU A 19 -9.53 -5.80 -8.70
CA GLU A 19 -10.96 -5.53 -8.83
C GLU A 19 -11.22 -4.38 -9.79
N HIS A 20 -10.41 -3.33 -9.72
CA HIS A 20 -10.50 -2.18 -10.62
C HIS A 20 -9.69 -2.37 -11.90
N ARG A 21 -9.08 -3.53 -12.10
CA ARG A 21 -8.25 -3.87 -13.28
C ARG A 21 -7.13 -2.87 -13.53
N HIS A 22 -6.54 -2.33 -12.46
CA HIS A 22 -5.40 -1.45 -12.57
C HIS A 22 -4.18 -2.22 -13.08
N GLU A 23 -3.46 -1.65 -14.05
CA GLU A 23 -2.27 -2.28 -14.61
C GLU A 23 -1.15 -2.39 -13.57
N PHE A 24 -1.00 -1.37 -12.73
CA PHE A 24 0.04 -1.33 -11.73
C PHE A 24 -0.53 -1.16 -10.33
N MET A 25 0.11 -1.83 -9.35
CA MET A 25 -0.11 -1.56 -7.94
C MET A 25 1.01 -0.62 -7.49
N THR A 26 0.64 0.61 -7.12
CA THR A 26 1.58 1.68 -6.80
C THR A 26 1.71 1.89 -5.30
N VAL A 27 2.61 2.80 -4.92
CA VAL A 27 2.75 3.22 -3.52
C VAL A 27 1.44 3.83 -3.00
N GLU A 28 0.68 4.50 -3.84
CA GLU A 28 -0.62 5.07 -3.47
C GLU A 28 -1.64 4.00 -3.10
N HIS A 29 -1.65 2.87 -3.81
CA HIS A 29 -2.49 1.72 -3.45
C HIS A 29 -2.11 1.19 -2.08
N LEU A 30 -0.81 1.09 -1.80
CA LEU A 30 -0.32 0.64 -0.51
C LEU A 30 -0.74 1.60 0.60
N LEU A 31 -0.56 2.89 0.40
CA LEU A 31 -0.94 3.90 1.40
C LEU A 31 -2.45 3.85 1.68
N LEU A 32 -3.27 3.71 0.65
CA LEU A 32 -4.71 3.58 0.80
C LEU A 32 -5.08 2.36 1.67
N ALA A 33 -4.44 1.23 1.44
CA ALA A 33 -4.65 0.03 2.25
C ALA A 33 -4.18 0.24 3.70
N LEU A 34 -3.10 0.97 3.90
CA LEU A 34 -2.57 1.26 5.24
C LEU A 34 -3.49 2.14 6.06
N LEU A 35 -4.40 2.89 5.44
CA LEU A 35 -5.40 3.66 6.20
C LEU A 35 -6.30 2.78 7.06
N SER A 36 -6.40 1.49 6.72
CA SER A 36 -7.15 0.51 7.50
C SER A 36 -6.25 -0.38 8.36
N ASN A 37 -4.93 -0.21 8.28
CA ASN A 37 -3.97 -0.96 9.08
C ASN A 37 -3.85 -0.30 10.46
N PRO A 38 -4.06 -1.04 11.58
CA PRO A 38 -4.07 -0.43 12.91
C PRO A 38 -2.79 0.32 13.26
N SER A 39 -1.63 -0.25 12.97
CA SER A 39 -0.34 0.36 13.28
C SER A 39 -0.12 1.66 12.50
N ALA A 40 -0.39 1.64 11.20
CA ALA A 40 -0.22 2.81 10.33
C ALA A 40 -1.25 3.89 10.66
N ARG A 41 -2.49 3.48 10.92
CA ARG A 41 -3.58 4.40 11.27
C ARG A 41 -3.27 5.15 12.56
N GLU A 42 -2.76 4.44 13.58
CA GLU A 42 -2.36 5.06 14.83
C GLU A 42 -1.28 6.11 14.62
N ALA A 43 -0.27 5.81 13.80
CA ALA A 43 0.79 6.74 13.48
C ALA A 43 0.26 7.98 12.76
N LEU A 44 -0.65 7.80 11.81
CA LEU A 44 -1.25 8.92 11.07
C LEU A 44 -2.14 9.79 11.95
N GLU A 45 -2.92 9.18 12.85
CA GLU A 45 -3.75 9.91 13.81
C GLU A 45 -2.89 10.73 14.77
N ALA A 46 -1.75 10.20 15.21
CA ALA A 46 -0.81 10.92 16.04
C ALA A 46 -0.23 12.16 15.35
N CYS A 47 -0.19 12.16 14.01
CA CYS A 47 0.25 13.30 13.21
C CYS A 47 -0.91 14.25 12.87
N SER A 48 -2.09 14.05 13.44
CA SER A 48 -3.29 14.86 13.20
C SER A 48 -3.74 14.87 11.73
N VAL A 49 -3.57 13.76 11.03
CA VAL A 49 -3.99 13.60 9.64
C VAL A 49 -5.48 13.31 9.56
N ASP A 50 -6.18 14.00 8.65
CA ASP A 50 -7.58 13.70 8.35
C ASP A 50 -7.63 12.47 7.42
N LEU A 51 -7.93 11.31 8.00
CA LEU A 51 -7.94 10.05 7.26
C LEU A 51 -9.01 9.99 6.18
N VAL A 52 -10.16 10.61 6.40
CA VAL A 52 -11.24 10.62 5.41
C VAL A 52 -10.83 11.43 4.18
N ALA A 53 -10.29 12.62 4.39
CA ALA A 53 -9.82 13.48 3.30
C ALA A 53 -8.67 12.82 2.55
N LEU A 54 -7.71 12.22 3.27
CA LEU A 54 -6.58 11.53 2.66
C LEU A 54 -7.05 10.36 1.79
N ARG A 55 -8.01 9.57 2.28
CA ARG A 55 -8.57 8.45 1.52
C ARG A 55 -9.19 8.94 0.21
N GLN A 56 -9.99 9.98 0.26
CA GLN A 56 -10.64 10.54 -0.93
C GLN A 56 -9.63 11.04 -1.95
N GLU A 57 -8.59 11.72 -1.50
CA GLU A 57 -7.52 12.21 -2.36
C GLU A 57 -6.75 11.06 -3.02
N LEU A 58 -6.44 10.01 -2.27
CA LEU A 58 -5.74 8.84 -2.80
C LEU A 58 -6.58 8.09 -3.82
N GLU A 59 -7.87 7.90 -3.54
CA GLU A 59 -8.78 7.24 -4.48
C GLU A 59 -8.89 8.01 -5.79
N ALA A 60 -9.06 9.33 -5.71
CA ALA A 60 -9.12 10.18 -6.89
C ALA A 60 -7.81 10.15 -7.69
N PHE A 61 -6.68 10.22 -7.00
CA PHE A 61 -5.37 10.19 -7.63
C PHE A 61 -5.13 8.87 -8.37
N ILE A 62 -5.47 7.76 -7.72
CA ILE A 62 -5.31 6.43 -8.33
C ILE A 62 -6.17 6.30 -9.59
N GLU A 63 -7.42 6.74 -9.54
CA GLU A 63 -8.31 6.69 -10.70
C GLU A 63 -7.80 7.51 -11.87
N GLN A 64 -7.20 8.68 -11.60
CA GLN A 64 -6.72 9.59 -12.64
C GLN A 64 -5.39 9.16 -13.24
N THR A 65 -4.53 8.49 -12.47
CA THR A 65 -3.15 8.25 -12.87
C THR A 65 -2.82 6.80 -13.18
N THR A 66 -3.63 5.84 -12.72
CA THR A 66 -3.35 4.41 -12.90
C THR A 66 -4.06 3.88 -14.14
N PRO A 67 -3.30 3.37 -15.15
CA PRO A 67 -3.94 2.75 -16.31
C PRO A 67 -4.78 1.54 -15.94
N VAL A 68 -5.90 1.37 -16.64
CA VAL A 68 -6.78 0.21 -16.49
C VAL A 68 -6.46 -0.78 -17.62
N LEU A 69 -6.37 -2.07 -17.26
CA LEU A 69 -6.12 -3.13 -18.23
C LEU A 69 -7.29 -3.24 -19.20
N PRO A 70 -7.05 -3.31 -20.53
CA PRO A 70 -8.11 -3.52 -21.51
C PRO A 70 -8.82 -4.85 -21.29
N ALA A 71 -10.11 -4.92 -21.61
CA ALA A 71 -10.88 -6.15 -21.49
C ALA A 71 -10.29 -7.28 -22.36
N SER A 72 -9.59 -6.96 -23.44
CA SER A 72 -8.93 -7.92 -24.32
C SER A 72 -7.69 -8.57 -23.68
N GLU A 73 -7.21 -8.06 -22.56
CA GLU A 73 -6.02 -8.56 -21.87
C GLU A 73 -6.39 -9.17 -20.51
N GLU A 74 -7.42 -10.01 -20.48
CA GLU A 74 -7.92 -10.63 -19.25
C GLU A 74 -6.89 -11.48 -18.52
N GLU A 75 -5.90 -12.00 -19.24
CA GLU A 75 -4.84 -12.83 -18.64
C GLU A 75 -3.76 -12.00 -17.94
N ARG A 76 -3.69 -10.72 -18.21
CA ARG A 76 -2.73 -9.85 -17.52
C ARG A 76 -3.22 -9.56 -16.12
N ASP A 77 -2.28 -9.60 -15.19
CA ASP A 77 -2.55 -9.31 -13.78
C ASP A 77 -1.88 -7.98 -13.39
N THR A 78 -2.36 -7.40 -12.30
CA THR A 78 -1.78 -6.21 -11.71
C THR A 78 -0.34 -6.48 -11.29
N GLN A 79 0.57 -5.57 -11.67
CA GLN A 79 1.99 -5.68 -11.35
C GLN A 79 2.39 -4.64 -10.31
N PRO A 80 3.16 -5.00 -9.26
CA PRO A 80 3.68 -3.99 -8.36
C PRO A 80 4.75 -3.14 -9.06
N THR A 81 4.73 -1.83 -8.82
CA THR A 81 5.75 -0.95 -9.38
C THR A 81 7.08 -1.12 -8.65
N LEU A 82 8.15 -0.68 -9.29
CA LEU A 82 9.48 -0.69 -8.67
C LEU A 82 9.51 0.17 -7.41
N SER A 83 8.83 1.31 -7.42
CA SER A 83 8.72 2.17 -6.24
C SER A 83 8.03 1.47 -5.08
N PHE A 84 6.97 0.72 -5.35
CA PHE A 84 6.27 -0.10 -4.35
C PHE A 84 7.21 -1.11 -3.72
N GLN A 85 7.96 -1.84 -4.55
CA GLN A 85 8.91 -2.85 -4.08
C GLN A 85 10.02 -2.23 -3.24
N ARG A 86 10.53 -1.06 -3.64
CA ARG A 86 11.57 -0.35 -2.91
C ARG A 86 11.11 0.12 -1.54
N VAL A 87 9.88 0.58 -1.42
CA VAL A 87 9.32 1.01 -0.13
C VAL A 87 9.31 -0.16 0.84
N LEU A 88 8.86 -1.33 0.42
CA LEU A 88 8.84 -2.52 1.27
C LEU A 88 10.25 -2.98 1.64
N GLN A 89 11.15 -3.01 0.69
CA GLN A 89 12.54 -3.40 0.94
C GLN A 89 13.21 -2.47 1.94
N ARG A 90 12.95 -1.17 1.82
CA ARG A 90 13.49 -0.17 2.75
C ARG A 90 12.96 -0.38 4.16
N ALA A 91 11.67 -0.68 4.31
CA ALA A 91 11.07 -0.94 5.61
C ALA A 91 11.67 -2.17 6.26
N VAL A 92 11.84 -3.26 5.50
CA VAL A 92 12.47 -4.49 5.98
C VAL A 92 13.91 -4.22 6.43
N PHE A 93 14.68 -3.54 5.61
CA PHE A 93 16.07 -3.21 5.93
C PHE A 93 16.18 -2.36 7.20
N HIS A 94 15.31 -1.37 7.34
CA HIS A 94 15.28 -0.49 8.50
C HIS A 94 15.00 -1.27 9.79
N VAL A 95 14.03 -2.16 9.76
CA VAL A 95 13.65 -2.98 10.91
C VAL A 95 14.77 -3.93 11.30
N GLN A 96 15.39 -4.59 10.32
CA GLN A 96 16.53 -5.49 10.56
C GLN A 96 17.71 -4.74 11.16
N SER A 97 18.01 -3.55 10.66
CA SER A 97 19.10 -2.72 11.18
C SER A 97 18.86 -2.26 12.63
N SER A 98 17.59 -2.16 13.03
CA SER A 98 17.22 -1.78 14.41
C SER A 98 17.13 -2.98 15.35
N GLY A 99 17.42 -4.20 14.88
CA GLY A 99 17.33 -5.41 15.68
C GLY A 99 15.91 -5.91 15.93
N ARG A 100 14.93 -5.39 15.23
CA ARG A 100 13.55 -5.85 15.33
C ARG A 100 13.30 -7.00 14.37
N SER A 101 12.31 -7.84 14.68
CA SER A 101 12.00 -9.01 13.88
C SER A 101 10.76 -8.84 12.99
N GLU A 102 9.93 -7.85 13.24
CA GLU A 102 8.70 -7.63 12.48
C GLU A 102 8.65 -6.25 11.82
N VAL A 103 8.12 -6.24 10.59
CA VAL A 103 7.82 -5.01 9.87
C VAL A 103 6.33 -4.73 10.03
N THR A 104 6.00 -3.55 10.55
CA THR A 104 4.61 -3.11 10.76
C THR A 104 4.20 -2.09 9.70
N GLY A 105 2.89 -1.77 9.66
CA GLY A 105 2.39 -0.72 8.78
C GLY A 105 3.01 0.64 9.08
N ALA A 106 3.26 0.96 10.35
CA ALA A 106 3.91 2.21 10.74
C ALA A 106 5.34 2.30 10.20
N ASN A 107 6.07 1.17 10.15
CA ASN A 107 7.42 1.13 9.58
C ASN A 107 7.42 1.46 8.08
N VAL A 108 6.39 1.05 7.36
CA VAL A 108 6.26 1.34 5.94
C VAL A 108 6.05 2.83 5.69
N LEU A 109 5.36 3.53 6.59
CA LEU A 109 5.10 4.97 6.48
C LEU A 109 6.37 5.81 6.64
N VAL A 110 7.37 5.29 7.31
CA VAL A 110 8.66 5.95 7.48
C VAL A 110 9.53 5.76 6.22
#